data_ae9466d91f0aa90b24c787c805fae9b3
#
_entry.id   ae9466d91f0aa90b24c787c805fae9b3
#
_cell.length_a   1.000
_cell.length_b   1.000
_cell.length_c   1.000
_cell.angle_alpha   90.00
_cell.angle_beta   90.00
_cell.angle_gamma   90.00
#
_symmetry.space_group_name_H-M   'P 1'
#
loop_
_entity.id
_entity.type
_entity.pdbx_description
1 polymer ?
#
loop_
_entity_poly.entity_id
_entity_poly.type
_entity_poly.pdbx_seq_one_letter_code
_entity_poly.pdbx_strand_id
1 'polypeptide(L)'
;MYDYIIVGGGIYGLLLAYKLSREKNRIMIIDKKDIIKNNKLNYMVITQNSYNLLNNIIDNIDDYITKKLDSVLINNKLYHTKRYILNIKKLKEKLKELCKKNKVKIADKTSIDKYNFKNNEIVINSKKYNYKYLIGADGTLSEVRMNKVRSIQRFKVSVILKSKNSNDYKVLYNLKNKLYEECTNTRNNNIIKIISNKKKNNLFTELENIKKNYNITSKSINTYLVPNGDLLIRSDNVYFIGDAAGIINPLTNLTMDYNLDLINKIPNINNKDIKRIKRKIKFNLVVSKLIYLPIINKLVLRLIKKICKEDLC
;
A
#
# COMPACT_ATOMS: atom_id res chain seq x y z
N MET A 1 17.39 24.80 3.93
CA MET A 1 17.54 23.39 3.57
C MET A 1 16.56 22.58 4.41
N TYR A 2 15.92 21.55 3.84
CA TYR A 2 15.06 20.59 4.53
C TYR A 2 15.87 19.34 4.88
N ASP A 3 15.59 18.72 6.02
CA ASP A 3 16.15 17.40 6.32
C ASP A 3 15.50 16.35 5.42
N TYR A 4 14.17 16.47 5.23
CA TYR A 4 13.41 15.57 4.38
C TYR A 4 12.43 16.33 3.47
N ILE A 5 12.44 15.99 2.18
CA ILE A 5 11.35 16.32 1.27
C ILE A 5 10.65 15.01 0.90
N ILE A 6 9.35 14.93 1.14
CA ILE A 6 8.51 13.75 0.89
C ILE A 6 7.57 14.07 -0.27
N VAL A 7 7.71 13.36 -1.37
CA VAL A 7 6.85 13.49 -2.55
C VAL A 7 5.76 12.43 -2.47
N GLY A 8 4.53 12.89 -2.27
CA GLY A 8 3.35 12.06 -2.08
C GLY A 8 2.81 12.10 -0.65
N GLY A 9 1.64 12.71 -0.47
CA GLY A 9 0.88 12.78 0.79
C GLY A 9 -0.08 11.60 0.99
N GLY A 10 0.26 10.42 0.46
CA GLY A 10 -0.43 9.17 0.75
C GLY A 10 -0.26 8.75 2.21
N ILE A 11 -0.91 7.64 2.61
CA ILE A 11 -0.85 7.17 4.00
C ILE A 11 0.59 6.96 4.48
N TYR A 12 1.47 6.39 3.66
CA TYR A 12 2.86 6.12 4.01
C TYR A 12 3.71 7.40 4.09
N GLY A 13 3.49 8.36 3.16
CA GLY A 13 4.16 9.66 3.20
C GLY A 13 3.81 10.45 4.46
N LEU A 14 2.53 10.48 4.84
CA LEU A 14 2.07 11.13 6.07
C LEU A 14 2.59 10.45 7.34
N LEU A 15 2.56 9.10 7.40
CA LEU A 15 3.10 8.34 8.54
C LEU A 15 4.60 8.61 8.73
N LEU A 16 5.37 8.58 7.65
CA LEU A 16 6.81 8.88 7.72
C LEU A 16 7.06 10.34 8.15
N ALA A 17 6.33 11.29 7.56
CA ALA A 17 6.45 12.69 7.91
C ALA A 17 6.14 12.93 9.39
N TYR A 18 5.06 12.35 9.89
CA TYR A 18 4.69 12.47 11.29
C TYR A 18 5.75 11.87 12.21
N LYS A 19 6.21 10.64 11.93
CA LYS A 19 7.28 10.01 12.71
C LYS A 19 8.53 10.89 12.76
N LEU A 20 9.04 11.33 11.60
CA LEU A 20 10.25 12.13 11.52
C LEU A 20 10.10 13.52 12.14
N SER A 21 8.90 14.11 12.12
CA SER A 21 8.64 15.42 12.72
C SER A 21 8.73 15.42 14.26
N ARG A 22 8.53 14.25 14.89
CA ARG A 22 8.74 14.11 16.36
C ARG A 22 10.20 14.25 16.77
N GLU A 23 11.12 14.06 15.83
CA GLU A 23 12.58 14.21 16.02
C GLU A 23 13.08 15.63 15.66
N LYS A 24 12.17 16.63 15.58
CA LYS A 24 12.44 18.04 15.24
C LYS A 24 13.07 18.26 13.86
N ASN A 25 12.94 17.31 12.93
CA ASN A 25 13.41 17.46 11.55
C ASN A 25 12.60 18.52 10.80
N ARG A 26 13.25 19.26 9.89
CA ARG A 26 12.61 20.18 8.93
C ARG A 26 12.07 19.38 7.75
N ILE A 27 10.75 19.24 7.66
CA ILE A 27 10.09 18.36 6.69
C ILE A 27 9.17 19.17 5.78
N MET A 28 9.17 18.80 4.49
CA MET A 28 8.20 19.27 3.51
C MET A 28 7.54 18.07 2.85
N ILE A 29 6.21 18.09 2.78
CA ILE A 29 5.41 17.15 1.97
C ILE A 29 4.91 17.89 0.73
N ILE A 30 5.03 17.25 -0.42
CA ILE A 30 4.53 17.75 -1.70
C ILE A 30 3.60 16.71 -2.30
N ASP A 31 2.40 17.11 -2.71
CA ASP A 31 1.49 16.24 -3.46
C ASP A 31 0.83 17.03 -4.59
N LYS A 32 0.84 16.47 -5.80
CA LYS A 32 0.18 17.08 -6.97
C LYS A 32 -1.34 17.11 -6.88
N LYS A 33 -1.92 16.39 -5.92
CA LYS A 33 -3.34 16.32 -5.65
C LYS A 33 -3.65 16.78 -4.23
N ASP A 34 -4.93 17.07 -3.98
CA ASP A 34 -5.39 17.27 -2.61
C ASP A 34 -5.22 15.97 -1.82
N ILE A 35 -4.44 16.04 -0.74
CA ILE A 35 -4.05 14.87 0.07
C ILE A 35 -5.28 14.16 0.64
N ILE A 36 -6.31 14.88 1.05
CA ILE A 36 -7.48 14.29 1.71
C ILE A 36 -8.58 13.92 0.70
N LYS A 37 -8.86 14.79 -0.27
CA LYS A 37 -9.94 14.55 -1.24
C LYS A 37 -9.62 13.41 -2.21
N ASN A 38 -8.34 13.18 -2.50
CA ASN A 38 -7.91 12.15 -3.45
C ASN A 38 -7.65 10.78 -2.79
N ASN A 39 -8.65 10.24 -2.10
CA ASN A 39 -8.57 8.90 -1.53
C ASN A 39 -9.12 7.85 -2.51
N LYS A 40 -8.22 7.01 -3.06
CA LYS A 40 -8.62 5.86 -3.88
C LYS A 40 -9.25 4.74 -3.04
N LEU A 41 -8.75 4.55 -1.84
CA LEU A 41 -9.22 3.57 -0.86
C LEU A 41 -9.49 4.28 0.46
N ASN A 42 -10.73 4.17 0.95
CA ASN A 42 -11.10 4.70 2.27
C ASN A 42 -10.79 3.71 3.39
N TYR A 43 -10.68 2.43 3.07
CA TYR A 43 -10.47 1.34 4.03
C TYR A 43 -9.38 0.41 3.53
N MET A 44 -8.65 -0.18 4.47
CA MET A 44 -7.61 -1.17 4.20
C MET A 44 -7.65 -2.25 5.28
N VAL A 45 -7.54 -3.52 4.86
CA VAL A 45 -7.32 -4.61 5.81
C VAL A 45 -5.85 -4.62 6.20
N ILE A 46 -5.60 -4.70 7.50
CA ILE A 46 -4.26 -4.77 8.08
C ILE A 46 -4.13 -6.00 8.98
N THR A 47 -2.90 -6.46 9.15
CA THR A 47 -2.54 -7.57 10.03
C THR A 47 -2.44 -7.12 11.49
N GLN A 48 -2.36 -8.08 12.43
CA GLN A 48 -2.02 -7.79 13.81
C GLN A 48 -0.65 -7.11 13.93
N ASN A 49 0.33 -7.54 13.12
CA ASN A 49 1.65 -6.92 13.11
C ASN A 49 1.59 -5.45 12.66
N SER A 50 0.86 -5.15 11.58
CA SER A 50 0.63 -3.76 11.14
C SER A 50 -0.07 -2.93 12.20
N TYR A 51 -1.06 -3.51 12.90
CA TYR A 51 -1.76 -2.85 14.01
C TYR A 51 -0.77 -2.48 15.12
N ASN A 52 0.05 -3.42 15.56
CA ASN A 52 1.06 -3.18 16.61
C ASN A 52 2.08 -2.11 16.19
N LEU A 53 2.57 -2.17 14.92
CA LEU A 53 3.51 -1.18 14.40
C LEU A 53 2.88 0.22 14.28
N LEU A 54 1.62 0.32 13.91
CA LEU A 54 0.90 1.60 13.86
C LEU A 54 0.70 2.18 15.25
N ASN A 55 0.38 1.34 16.24
CA ASN A 55 0.18 1.76 17.63
C ASN A 55 1.46 2.35 18.26
N ASN A 56 2.65 1.98 17.74
CA ASN A 56 3.92 2.61 18.13
C ASN A 56 4.15 3.99 17.48
N ILE A 57 3.41 4.31 16.41
CA ILE A 57 3.55 5.58 15.69
C ILE A 57 2.41 6.55 16.06
N ILE A 58 1.21 6.04 16.21
CA ILE A 58 -0.03 6.80 16.40
C ILE A 58 -0.67 6.38 17.71
N ASP A 59 -0.93 7.33 18.58
CA ASP A 59 -1.69 7.10 19.81
C ASP A 59 -3.15 6.76 19.46
N ASN A 60 -3.74 5.83 20.23
CA ASN A 60 -5.13 5.41 20.10
C ASN A 60 -5.50 4.94 18.69
N ILE A 61 -4.72 4.02 18.12
CA ILE A 61 -4.98 3.48 16.77
C ILE A 61 -6.40 2.86 16.63
N ASP A 62 -6.99 2.41 17.72
CA ASP A 62 -8.36 1.86 17.74
C ASP A 62 -9.42 2.87 17.25
N ASP A 63 -9.20 4.16 17.40
CA ASP A 63 -10.09 5.21 16.88
C ASP A 63 -10.26 5.16 15.36
N TYR A 64 -9.30 4.55 14.67
CA TYR A 64 -9.26 4.41 13.21
C TYR A 64 -9.63 3.00 12.76
N ILE A 65 -9.87 2.06 13.68
CA ILE A 65 -10.33 0.70 13.37
C ILE A 65 -11.85 0.70 13.28
N THR A 66 -12.38 0.28 12.15
CA THR A 66 -13.83 0.18 11.95
C THR A 66 -14.38 -1.20 12.31
N LYS A 67 -13.57 -2.24 12.17
CA LYS A 67 -13.95 -3.62 12.49
C LYS A 67 -12.73 -4.45 12.83
N LYS A 68 -12.85 -5.31 13.84
CA LYS A 68 -11.89 -6.41 14.15
C LYS A 68 -12.42 -7.69 13.53
N LEU A 69 -11.54 -8.50 12.97
CA LEU A 69 -11.85 -9.73 12.27
C LEU A 69 -11.03 -10.85 12.89
N ASP A 70 -11.71 -11.89 13.40
CA ASP A 70 -11.07 -13.04 14.05
C ASP A 70 -10.87 -14.22 13.10
N SER A 71 -11.38 -14.09 11.89
CA SER A 71 -11.28 -15.12 10.87
C SER A 71 -11.31 -14.56 9.45
N VAL A 72 -10.84 -15.38 8.52
CA VAL A 72 -10.90 -15.13 7.08
C VAL A 72 -11.35 -16.39 6.35
N LEU A 73 -12.22 -16.26 5.38
CA LEU A 73 -12.57 -17.33 4.46
C LEU A 73 -11.60 -17.30 3.26
N ILE A 74 -10.76 -18.30 3.11
CA ILE A 74 -9.88 -18.46 1.94
C ILE A 74 -10.35 -19.66 1.12
N ASN A 75 -10.80 -19.41 -0.10
CA ASN A 75 -11.41 -20.43 -0.97
C ASN A 75 -12.47 -21.28 -0.23
N ASN A 76 -13.36 -20.61 0.49
CA ASN A 76 -14.44 -21.20 1.31
C ASN A 76 -13.98 -22.05 2.50
N LYS A 77 -12.72 -21.99 2.91
CA LYS A 77 -12.23 -22.58 4.15
C LYS A 77 -11.99 -21.48 5.19
N LEU A 78 -12.48 -21.72 6.41
CA LEU A 78 -12.31 -20.79 7.52
C LEU A 78 -10.89 -20.92 8.11
N TYR A 79 -10.24 -19.78 8.34
CA TYR A 79 -8.95 -19.67 9.01
C TYR A 79 -9.07 -18.61 10.11
N HIS A 80 -8.71 -19.00 11.32
CA HIS A 80 -8.65 -18.06 12.44
C HIS A 80 -7.39 -17.18 12.29
N THR A 81 -7.61 -15.87 12.31
CA THR A 81 -6.55 -14.87 12.20
C THR A 81 -7.07 -13.53 12.68
N LYS A 82 -6.22 -12.74 13.33
CA LYS A 82 -6.56 -11.39 13.75
C LYS A 82 -6.26 -10.40 12.61
N ARG A 83 -7.30 -9.70 12.15
CA ARG A 83 -7.24 -8.67 11.14
C ARG A 83 -8.03 -7.46 11.59
N TYR A 84 -7.72 -6.33 11.01
CA TYR A 84 -8.38 -5.08 11.33
C TYR A 84 -8.72 -4.35 10.04
N ILE A 85 -9.89 -3.71 10.01
CA ILE A 85 -10.27 -2.82 8.93
C ILE A 85 -9.97 -1.39 9.36
N LEU A 86 -8.93 -0.82 8.77
CA LEU A 86 -8.45 0.51 9.04
C LEU A 86 -9.17 1.54 8.17
N ASN A 87 -9.70 2.62 8.78
CA ASN A 87 -10.23 3.76 8.06
C ASN A 87 -9.08 4.70 7.65
N ILE A 88 -8.63 4.52 6.42
CA ILE A 88 -7.50 5.28 5.86
C ILE A 88 -7.81 6.78 5.75
N LYS A 89 -9.05 7.14 5.41
CA LYS A 89 -9.44 8.55 5.28
C LYS A 89 -9.31 9.26 6.63
N LYS A 90 -9.94 8.72 7.67
CA LYS A 90 -9.91 9.29 9.03
C LYS A 90 -8.47 9.37 9.56
N LEU A 91 -7.67 8.33 9.33
CA LEU A 91 -6.26 8.32 9.75
C LEU A 91 -5.41 9.37 9.01
N LYS A 92 -5.62 9.52 7.69
CA LYS A 92 -4.91 10.56 6.90
C LYS A 92 -5.26 11.98 7.35
N GLU A 93 -6.53 12.24 7.66
CA GLU A 93 -6.99 13.52 8.19
C GLU A 93 -6.25 13.85 9.50
N LYS A 94 -6.20 12.89 10.42
CA LYS A 94 -5.46 13.04 11.69
C LYS A 94 -3.97 13.22 11.50
N LEU A 95 -3.34 12.41 10.66
CA LEU A 95 -1.91 12.54 10.35
C LEU A 95 -1.56 13.90 9.75
N LYS A 96 -2.42 14.43 8.85
CA LYS A 96 -2.23 15.77 8.28
C LYS A 96 -2.29 16.86 9.35
N GLU A 97 -3.25 16.75 10.29
CA GLU A 97 -3.36 17.64 11.46
C GLU A 97 -2.09 17.58 12.32
N LEU A 98 -1.66 16.38 12.71
CA LEU A 98 -0.47 16.16 13.52
C LEU A 98 0.82 16.67 12.85
N CYS A 99 0.96 16.42 11.54
CA CYS A 99 2.07 16.98 10.76
C CYS A 99 2.10 18.51 10.80
N LYS A 100 0.94 19.16 10.65
CA LYS A 100 0.83 20.63 10.77
C LYS A 100 1.20 21.13 12.17
N LYS A 101 0.70 20.46 13.23
CA LYS A 101 1.04 20.76 14.62
C LYS A 101 2.56 20.69 14.85
N ASN A 102 3.23 19.72 14.23
CA ASN A 102 4.68 19.55 14.29
C ASN A 102 5.44 20.40 13.26
N LYS A 103 4.81 21.44 12.69
CA LYS A 103 5.44 22.41 11.75
C LYS A 103 5.95 21.78 10.43
N VAL A 104 5.41 20.63 10.02
CA VAL A 104 5.68 20.06 8.69
C VAL A 104 5.05 20.98 7.63
N LYS A 105 5.84 21.42 6.66
CA LYS A 105 5.33 22.19 5.52
C LYS A 105 4.59 21.24 4.58
N ILE A 106 3.33 21.54 4.29
CA ILE A 106 2.50 20.74 3.38
C ILE A 106 2.14 21.59 2.16
N ALA A 107 2.59 21.15 1.00
CA ALA A 107 2.31 21.75 -0.30
C ALA A 107 1.36 20.83 -1.09
N ASP A 108 0.06 20.99 -0.86
CA ASP A 108 -1.01 20.33 -1.62
C ASP A 108 -1.13 20.92 -3.03
N LYS A 109 -1.63 20.12 -3.99
CA LYS A 109 -1.89 20.52 -5.39
C LYS A 109 -0.66 21.18 -6.04
N THR A 110 0.51 20.66 -5.68
CA THR A 110 1.81 21.22 -6.10
C THR A 110 2.60 20.14 -6.81
N SER A 111 3.02 20.43 -8.04
CA SER A 111 3.93 19.58 -8.83
C SER A 111 5.37 20.05 -8.70
N ILE A 112 6.29 19.12 -8.88
CA ILE A 112 7.72 19.44 -8.96
C ILE A 112 8.07 19.65 -10.42
N ASP A 113 8.66 20.81 -10.74
CA ASP A 113 9.03 21.16 -12.11
C ASP A 113 10.32 20.44 -12.55
N LYS A 114 11.28 20.30 -11.64
CA LYS A 114 12.58 19.68 -11.93
C LYS A 114 13.20 19.00 -10.72
N TYR A 115 13.86 17.88 -10.97
CA TYR A 115 14.70 17.16 -10.00
C TYR A 115 16.17 17.33 -10.35
N ASN A 116 16.98 17.79 -9.40
CA ASN A 116 18.44 17.86 -9.51
C ASN A 116 19.08 17.02 -8.41
N PHE A 117 19.23 15.74 -8.67
CA PHE A 117 19.76 14.78 -7.69
C PHE A 117 21.24 14.97 -7.37
N LYS A 118 22.03 15.60 -8.27
CA LYS A 118 23.45 15.89 -8.02
C LYS A 118 23.61 16.94 -6.91
N ASN A 119 22.76 17.95 -6.92
CA ASN A 119 22.81 19.07 -5.97
C ASN A 119 21.82 18.89 -4.81
N ASN A 120 21.13 17.76 -4.70
CA ASN A 120 20.09 17.52 -3.69
C ASN A 120 19.02 18.62 -3.67
N GLU A 121 18.52 18.97 -4.84
CA GLU A 121 17.62 20.11 -5.08
C GLU A 121 16.39 19.65 -5.87
N ILE A 122 15.25 20.23 -5.54
CA ILE A 122 14.04 20.22 -6.39
C ILE A 122 13.63 21.66 -6.70
N VAL A 123 12.95 21.84 -7.83
CA VAL A 123 12.40 23.14 -8.24
C VAL A 123 10.87 23.04 -8.23
N ILE A 124 10.21 24.02 -7.62
CA ILE A 124 8.75 24.18 -7.57
C ILE A 124 8.43 25.65 -7.84
N ASN A 125 7.63 25.93 -8.86
CA ASN A 125 7.27 27.30 -9.26
C ASN A 125 8.53 28.20 -9.34
N SER A 126 9.54 27.71 -10.05
CA SER A 126 10.85 28.37 -10.24
C SER A 126 11.68 28.59 -8.96
N LYS A 127 11.19 28.16 -7.79
CA LYS A 127 11.94 28.25 -6.53
C LYS A 127 12.66 26.94 -6.24
N LYS A 128 13.91 27.06 -5.78
CA LYS A 128 14.79 25.94 -5.42
C LYS A 128 14.61 25.56 -3.97
N TYR A 129 14.54 24.24 -3.71
CA TYR A 129 14.43 23.68 -2.38
C TYR A 129 15.47 22.57 -2.20
N ASN A 130 16.43 22.79 -1.31
CA ASN A 130 17.48 21.83 -1.00
C ASN A 130 17.04 20.87 0.10
N TYR A 131 17.49 19.62 0.00
CA TYR A 131 17.17 18.55 0.93
C TYR A 131 18.41 17.71 1.31
N LYS A 132 18.38 17.13 2.50
CA LYS A 132 19.32 16.07 2.89
C LYS A 132 18.87 14.71 2.35
N TYR A 133 17.58 14.41 2.48
CA TYR A 133 16.97 13.18 1.98
C TYR A 133 15.70 13.48 1.18
N LEU A 134 15.54 12.80 0.05
CA LEU A 134 14.31 12.82 -0.74
C LEU A 134 13.57 11.50 -0.60
N ILE A 135 12.26 11.54 -0.39
CA ILE A 135 11.42 10.36 -0.23
C ILE A 135 10.37 10.29 -1.34
N GLY A 136 10.42 9.27 -2.17
CA GLY A 136 9.36 8.96 -3.14
C GLY A 136 8.27 8.13 -2.45
N ALA A 137 7.09 8.75 -2.26
CA ALA A 137 5.87 8.15 -1.70
C ALA A 137 4.66 8.40 -2.62
N ASP A 138 4.92 8.70 -3.89
CA ASP A 138 4.00 9.23 -4.91
C ASP A 138 3.28 8.14 -5.72
N GLY A 139 3.31 6.90 -5.21
CA GLY A 139 2.51 5.77 -5.72
C GLY A 139 3.16 5.00 -6.87
N THR A 140 2.37 4.13 -7.51
CA THR A 140 2.86 3.15 -8.49
C THR A 140 3.55 3.78 -9.71
N LEU A 141 3.08 4.95 -10.15
CA LEU A 141 3.69 5.73 -11.24
C LEU A 141 4.58 6.85 -10.68
N SER A 142 5.48 6.50 -9.78
CA SER A 142 6.35 7.45 -9.08
C SER A 142 7.21 8.29 -10.03
N GLU A 143 7.01 9.60 -9.99
CA GLU A 143 7.83 10.56 -10.73
C GLU A 143 9.25 10.64 -10.17
N VAL A 144 9.38 10.54 -8.83
CA VAL A 144 10.70 10.49 -8.18
C VAL A 144 11.50 9.31 -8.70
N ARG A 145 10.87 8.13 -8.79
CA ARG A 145 11.52 6.92 -9.29
C ARG A 145 11.89 7.02 -10.76
N MET A 146 10.97 7.50 -11.60
CA MET A 146 11.22 7.67 -13.03
C MET A 146 12.39 8.63 -13.30
N ASN A 147 12.46 9.74 -12.58
CA ASN A 147 13.54 10.71 -12.74
C ASN A 147 14.87 10.23 -12.14
N LYS A 148 14.86 9.47 -11.02
CA LYS A 148 16.08 9.00 -10.35
C LYS A 148 16.76 7.84 -11.07
N VAL A 149 15.99 6.83 -11.49
CA VAL A 149 16.54 5.57 -12.04
C VAL A 149 16.11 5.29 -13.47
N ARG A 150 15.37 6.21 -14.09
CA ARG A 150 14.88 6.12 -15.49
C ARG A 150 14.18 4.80 -15.80
N SER A 151 13.50 4.20 -14.81
CA SER A 151 12.78 2.95 -14.97
C SER A 151 11.32 3.10 -14.57
N ILE A 152 10.44 2.60 -15.43
CA ILE A 152 9.02 2.49 -15.13
C ILE A 152 8.79 1.18 -14.37
N GLN A 153 8.11 1.27 -13.25
CA GLN A 153 7.75 0.13 -12.46
C GLN A 153 6.67 -0.70 -13.16
N ARG A 154 6.81 -2.04 -13.16
CA ARG A 154 5.74 -2.93 -13.60
C ARG A 154 4.57 -2.88 -12.63
N PHE A 155 3.36 -2.99 -13.17
CA PHE A 155 2.14 -2.91 -12.37
C PHE A 155 1.05 -3.87 -12.90
N LYS A 156 0.10 -4.16 -12.04
CA LYS A 156 -1.16 -4.84 -12.34
C LYS A 156 -2.30 -3.86 -12.19
N VAL A 157 -3.39 -4.08 -12.90
CA VAL A 157 -4.63 -3.32 -12.70
C VAL A 157 -5.45 -3.99 -11.60
N SER A 158 -5.89 -3.20 -10.65
CA SER A 158 -6.88 -3.61 -9.66
C SER A 158 -8.17 -2.86 -9.88
N VAL A 159 -9.27 -3.54 -9.62
CA VAL A 159 -10.62 -2.98 -9.68
C VAL A 159 -11.22 -3.03 -8.29
N ILE A 160 -11.93 -1.95 -7.92
CA ILE A 160 -12.68 -1.87 -6.69
C ILE A 160 -14.15 -1.68 -7.04
N LEU A 161 -14.97 -2.57 -6.53
CA LEU A 161 -16.42 -2.54 -6.63
C LEU A 161 -17.01 -2.32 -5.23
N LYS A 162 -18.16 -1.63 -5.17
CA LYS A 162 -18.96 -1.51 -3.96
C LYS A 162 -20.20 -2.38 -4.10
N SER A 163 -20.51 -3.17 -3.07
CA SER A 163 -21.71 -3.98 -3.00
C SER A 163 -22.44 -3.74 -1.69
N LYS A 164 -23.77 -3.94 -1.70
CA LYS A 164 -24.58 -3.88 -0.47
C LYS A 164 -24.64 -5.22 0.28
N ASN A 165 -24.29 -6.31 -0.37
CA ASN A 165 -24.48 -7.69 0.13
C ASN A 165 -23.18 -8.41 0.36
N SER A 166 -22.75 -8.62 1.59
CA SER A 166 -21.95 -9.75 2.09
C SER A 166 -21.52 -9.50 3.54
N ASN A 167 -21.39 -10.54 4.32
CA ASN A 167 -21.22 -10.40 5.76
C ASN A 167 -19.80 -10.66 6.26
N ASP A 168 -18.91 -11.28 5.46
CA ASP A 168 -17.61 -11.75 5.95
C ASP A 168 -16.42 -11.23 5.17
N TYR A 169 -15.24 -11.22 5.82
CA TYR A 169 -13.97 -11.04 5.15
C TYR A 169 -13.62 -12.33 4.39
N LYS A 170 -13.57 -12.20 3.07
CA LYS A 170 -13.37 -13.33 2.17
C LYS A 170 -12.25 -13.04 1.17
N VAL A 171 -11.36 -14.01 1.01
CA VAL A 171 -10.32 -14.00 -0.02
C VAL A 171 -10.50 -15.20 -0.93
N LEU A 172 -10.54 -14.97 -2.22
CA LEU A 172 -10.66 -16.00 -3.23
C LEU A 172 -9.47 -15.93 -4.20
N TYR A 173 -8.82 -17.06 -4.39
CA TYR A 173 -7.86 -17.28 -5.47
C TYR A 173 -8.56 -18.06 -6.57
N ASN A 174 -9.06 -17.36 -7.56
CA ASN A 174 -9.69 -17.97 -8.72
C ASN A 174 -8.62 -18.56 -9.64
N LEU A 175 -8.49 -19.89 -9.62
CA LEU A 175 -7.43 -20.60 -10.34
C LEU A 175 -7.60 -20.55 -11.85
N LYS A 176 -8.85 -20.71 -12.33
CA LYS A 176 -9.18 -20.72 -13.77
C LYS A 176 -8.83 -19.37 -14.39
N ASN A 177 -9.17 -18.30 -13.75
CA ASN A 177 -9.06 -16.95 -14.26
C ASN A 177 -7.81 -16.21 -13.74
N LYS A 178 -7.02 -16.85 -12.85
CA LYS A 178 -5.84 -16.25 -12.20
C LYS A 178 -6.15 -14.89 -11.57
N LEU A 179 -7.28 -14.81 -10.87
CA LEU A 179 -7.73 -13.62 -10.17
C LEU A 179 -7.53 -13.78 -8.66
N TYR A 180 -7.17 -12.68 -8.02
CA TYR A 180 -7.28 -12.50 -6.58
C TYR A 180 -8.48 -11.60 -6.31
N GLU A 181 -9.40 -12.09 -5.50
CA GLU A 181 -10.60 -11.37 -5.08
C GLU A 181 -10.56 -11.23 -3.55
N GLU A 182 -10.76 -10.02 -3.07
CA GLU A 182 -10.83 -9.72 -1.64
C GLU A 182 -12.15 -8.97 -1.38
N CYS A 183 -13.03 -9.59 -0.61
CA CYS A 183 -14.27 -8.97 -0.17
C CYS A 183 -14.13 -8.53 1.29
N THR A 184 -14.37 -7.27 1.56
CA THR A 184 -14.25 -6.66 2.88
C THR A 184 -15.55 -5.97 3.23
N ASN A 185 -16.19 -6.37 4.33
CA ASN A 185 -17.36 -5.71 4.86
C ASN A 185 -16.94 -4.54 5.75
N THR A 186 -17.31 -3.33 5.36
CA THR A 186 -17.25 -2.13 6.20
C THR A 186 -18.64 -1.82 6.77
N ARG A 187 -18.74 -0.99 7.81
CA ARG A 187 -20.04 -0.69 8.46
C ARG A 187 -21.18 -0.34 7.49
N ASN A 188 -20.88 0.28 6.36
CA ASN A 188 -21.89 0.81 5.44
C ASN A 188 -21.86 0.21 4.03
N ASN A 189 -20.80 -0.51 3.65
CA ASN A 189 -20.62 -1.06 2.31
C ASN A 189 -19.66 -2.24 2.31
N ASN A 190 -19.86 -3.15 1.37
CA ASN A 190 -18.88 -4.16 1.03
C ASN A 190 -17.96 -3.63 -0.06
N ILE A 191 -16.68 -3.80 0.13
CA ILE A 191 -15.66 -3.45 -0.85
C ILE A 191 -15.12 -4.75 -1.43
N ILE A 192 -15.23 -4.90 -2.73
CA ILE A 192 -14.67 -6.03 -3.47
C ILE A 192 -13.50 -5.52 -4.28
N LYS A 193 -12.32 -5.98 -3.92
CA LYS A 193 -11.07 -5.68 -4.61
C LYS A 193 -10.66 -6.86 -5.46
N ILE A 194 -10.43 -6.63 -6.73
CA ILE A 194 -10.06 -7.65 -7.71
C ILE A 194 -8.72 -7.27 -8.31
N ILE A 195 -7.78 -8.21 -8.36
CA ILE A 195 -6.49 -8.04 -9.00
C ILE A 195 -6.30 -9.17 -10.01
N SER A 196 -6.09 -8.80 -11.27
CA SER A 196 -5.79 -9.77 -12.32
C SER A 196 -4.30 -10.08 -12.39
N ASN A 197 -3.98 -11.36 -12.46
CA ASN A 197 -2.66 -11.87 -12.77
C ASN A 197 -2.48 -12.21 -14.26
N LYS A 198 -3.52 -11.98 -15.08
CA LYS A 198 -3.50 -12.11 -16.56
C LYS A 198 -3.27 -10.76 -17.24
N LYS A 199 -2.98 -10.79 -18.54
CA LYS A 199 -2.92 -9.59 -19.39
C LYS A 199 -4.30 -8.90 -19.46
N LYS A 200 -4.28 -7.60 -19.75
CA LYS A 200 -5.35 -6.62 -19.67
C LYS A 200 -6.74 -7.02 -20.22
N ASN A 201 -6.79 -7.78 -21.31
CA ASN A 201 -8.02 -8.01 -22.07
C ASN A 201 -9.08 -8.88 -21.38
N ASN A 202 -8.72 -9.65 -20.35
CA ASN A 202 -9.65 -10.57 -19.70
C ASN A 202 -10.29 -9.99 -18.42
N LEU A 203 -9.80 -8.85 -17.92
CA LEU A 203 -10.29 -8.29 -16.65
C LEU A 203 -11.72 -7.74 -16.80
N PHE A 204 -12.03 -7.10 -17.91
CA PHE A 204 -13.36 -6.53 -18.15
C PHE A 204 -14.45 -7.60 -18.36
N THR A 205 -14.14 -8.67 -19.08
CA THR A 205 -15.04 -9.81 -19.26
C THR A 205 -15.35 -10.49 -17.92
N GLU A 206 -14.32 -10.65 -17.09
CA GLU A 206 -14.47 -11.22 -15.74
C GLU A 206 -15.24 -10.29 -14.78
N LEU A 207 -15.15 -8.98 -14.97
CA LEU A 207 -15.88 -8.01 -14.15
C LEU A 207 -17.39 -8.18 -14.23
N GLU A 208 -17.93 -8.47 -15.39
CA GLU A 208 -19.38 -8.68 -15.54
C GLU A 208 -19.83 -9.96 -14.81
N ASN A 209 -19.05 -11.04 -14.88
CA ASN A 209 -19.31 -12.24 -14.12
C ASN A 209 -19.24 -12.00 -12.60
N ILE A 210 -18.26 -11.21 -12.15
CA ILE A 210 -18.12 -10.88 -10.73
C ILE A 210 -19.25 -9.98 -10.26
N LYS A 211 -19.65 -8.98 -11.03
CA LYS A 211 -20.83 -8.14 -10.73
C LYS A 211 -22.07 -9.01 -10.55
N LYS A 212 -22.27 -9.99 -11.41
CA LYS A 212 -23.38 -10.94 -11.35
C LYS A 212 -23.34 -11.79 -10.07
N ASN A 213 -22.16 -12.37 -9.75
CA ASN A 213 -21.96 -13.23 -8.59
C ASN A 213 -22.14 -12.50 -7.25
N TYR A 214 -21.86 -11.20 -7.21
CA TYR A 214 -22.01 -10.37 -6.01
C TYR A 214 -23.23 -9.44 -6.03
N ASN A 215 -24.15 -9.61 -6.98
CA ASN A 215 -25.33 -8.77 -7.17
C ASN A 215 -25.01 -7.26 -7.16
N ILE A 216 -23.94 -6.88 -7.90
CA ILE A 216 -23.46 -5.50 -7.93
C ILE A 216 -24.22 -4.71 -8.98
N THR A 217 -25.08 -3.81 -8.55
CA THR A 217 -25.81 -2.89 -9.42
C THR A 217 -25.09 -1.57 -9.70
N SER A 218 -23.99 -1.31 -8.99
CA SER A 218 -23.24 -0.05 -9.13
C SER A 218 -22.56 0.08 -10.48
N LYS A 219 -22.81 1.21 -11.17
CA LYS A 219 -22.11 1.61 -12.40
C LYS A 219 -20.68 2.12 -12.13
N SER A 220 -20.34 2.49 -10.88
CA SER A 220 -19.04 3.07 -10.54
C SER A 220 -18.00 2.00 -10.33
N ILE A 221 -17.05 1.93 -11.26
CA ILE A 221 -15.86 1.09 -11.18
C ILE A 221 -14.68 2.01 -10.87
N ASN A 222 -14.01 1.79 -9.74
CA ASN A 222 -12.76 2.45 -9.45
C ASN A 222 -11.59 1.54 -9.80
N THR A 223 -10.65 2.05 -10.59
CA THR A 223 -9.44 1.33 -10.96
C THR A 223 -8.21 1.97 -10.31
N TYR A 224 -7.25 1.14 -9.94
CA TYR A 224 -5.95 1.60 -9.50
C TYR A 224 -4.85 0.63 -9.90
N LEU A 225 -3.62 1.16 -9.95
CA LEU A 225 -2.45 0.39 -10.31
C LEU A 225 -1.80 -0.17 -9.05
N VAL A 226 -1.45 -1.46 -9.10
CA VAL A 226 -0.77 -2.17 -8.02
C VAL A 226 0.62 -2.54 -8.49
N PRO A 227 1.69 -2.25 -7.75
CA PRO A 227 3.05 -2.60 -8.16
C PRO A 227 3.21 -4.11 -8.32
N ASN A 228 4.08 -4.54 -9.24
CA ASN A 228 4.29 -5.95 -9.57
C ASN A 228 5.74 -6.40 -9.31
N GLY A 229 6.28 -6.07 -8.14
CA GLY A 229 7.50 -6.67 -7.61
C GLY A 229 8.83 -6.07 -8.06
N ASP A 230 8.84 -4.93 -8.74
CA ASP A 230 10.08 -4.19 -9.05
C ASP A 230 10.52 -3.36 -7.85
N LEU A 231 11.20 -4.00 -6.91
CA LEU A 231 11.57 -3.39 -5.64
C LEU A 231 12.73 -2.42 -5.76
N LEU A 232 12.49 -1.18 -5.38
CA LEU A 232 13.49 -0.13 -5.20
C LEU A 232 13.22 0.60 -3.89
N ILE A 233 14.07 0.39 -2.88
CA ILE A 233 13.89 0.97 -1.55
C ILE A 233 14.79 2.19 -1.37
N ARG A 234 16.02 2.15 -1.93
CA ARG A 234 17.00 3.23 -1.78
C ARG A 234 17.87 3.35 -3.03
N SER A 235 18.20 4.58 -3.38
CA SER A 235 19.24 4.96 -4.33
C SER A 235 19.93 6.23 -3.80
N ASP A 236 21.16 6.12 -3.32
CA ASP A 236 21.93 7.17 -2.63
C ASP A 236 21.16 7.74 -1.42
N ASN A 237 20.84 9.03 -1.42
CA ASN A 237 20.03 9.71 -0.41
C ASN A 237 18.54 9.82 -0.77
N VAL A 238 18.09 9.08 -1.79
CA VAL A 238 16.68 8.96 -2.18
C VAL A 238 16.13 7.64 -1.68
N TYR A 239 15.04 7.70 -0.92
CA TYR A 239 14.32 6.54 -0.42
C TYR A 239 12.96 6.43 -1.10
N PHE A 240 12.45 5.21 -1.19
CA PHE A 240 11.14 4.93 -1.76
C PHE A 240 10.33 4.12 -0.75
N ILE A 241 9.05 4.48 -0.58
CA ILE A 241 8.09 3.79 0.29
C ILE A 241 6.75 3.60 -0.41
N GLY A 242 5.94 2.71 0.11
CA GLY A 242 4.65 2.38 -0.48
C GLY A 242 4.78 1.78 -1.88
N ASP A 243 3.82 2.14 -2.71
CA ASP A 243 3.77 1.66 -4.09
C ASP A 243 4.95 2.18 -4.93
N ALA A 244 5.50 3.34 -4.60
CA ALA A 244 6.69 3.89 -5.27
C ALA A 244 7.92 2.99 -5.10
N ALA A 245 8.04 2.32 -3.95
CA ALA A 245 9.08 1.33 -3.71
C ALA A 245 8.82 -0.03 -4.38
N GLY A 246 7.63 -0.26 -4.92
CA GLY A 246 7.22 -1.56 -5.44
C GLY A 246 6.90 -2.58 -4.35
N ILE A 247 6.64 -2.11 -3.13
CA ILE A 247 6.40 -2.97 -1.98
C ILE A 247 4.95 -3.42 -1.95
N ILE A 248 4.77 -4.70 -2.20
CA ILE A 248 3.50 -5.41 -2.03
C ILE A 248 3.80 -6.85 -1.65
N ASN A 249 2.97 -7.44 -0.81
CA ASN A 249 2.99 -8.88 -0.63
C ASN A 249 2.27 -9.53 -1.82
N PRO A 250 2.97 -10.26 -2.70
CA PRO A 250 2.34 -10.78 -3.92
C PRO A 250 1.28 -11.86 -3.66
N LEU A 251 1.28 -12.44 -2.45
CA LEU A 251 0.34 -13.48 -2.05
C LEU A 251 -0.95 -12.89 -1.50
N THR A 252 -0.84 -11.94 -0.58
CA THR A 252 -1.99 -11.36 0.14
C THR A 252 -2.41 -10.00 -0.38
N ASN A 253 -1.60 -9.39 -1.25
CA ASN A 253 -1.74 -8.01 -1.71
C ASN A 253 -1.79 -6.96 -0.57
N LEU A 254 -1.36 -7.32 0.63
CA LEU A 254 -1.17 -6.40 1.75
C LEU A 254 0.19 -5.70 1.62
N THR A 255 0.24 -4.44 2.01
CA THR A 255 1.44 -3.60 1.83
C THR A 255 1.93 -3.00 3.14
N MET A 256 1.06 -2.95 4.15
CA MET A 256 1.29 -2.16 5.36
C MET A 256 2.49 -2.66 6.16
N ASP A 257 2.61 -3.96 6.43
CA ASP A 257 3.67 -4.53 7.27
C ASP A 257 5.07 -4.12 6.81
N TYR A 258 5.37 -4.34 5.53
CA TYR A 258 6.69 -4.02 4.97
C TYR A 258 6.97 -2.51 4.94
N ASN A 259 5.93 -1.70 4.69
CA ASN A 259 6.09 -0.26 4.65
C ASN A 259 6.28 0.34 6.04
N LEU A 260 5.61 -0.19 7.06
CA LEU A 260 5.81 0.24 8.45
C LEU A 260 7.19 -0.16 8.97
N ASP A 261 7.68 -1.37 8.63
CA ASP A 261 9.05 -1.77 8.95
C ASP A 261 10.09 -0.82 8.32
N LEU A 262 9.86 -0.39 7.06
CA LEU A 262 10.70 0.63 6.41
C LEU A 262 10.60 2.00 7.08
N ILE A 263 9.40 2.49 7.34
CA ILE A 263 9.14 3.78 7.98
C ILE A 263 9.88 3.85 9.32
N ASN A 264 9.88 2.76 10.09
CA ASN A 264 10.56 2.71 11.37
C ASN A 264 12.09 2.78 11.26
N LYS A 265 12.66 2.42 10.11
CA LYS A 265 14.11 2.35 9.90
C LYS A 265 14.69 3.52 9.09
N ILE A 266 13.90 4.29 8.39
CA ILE A 266 14.38 5.48 7.66
C ILE A 266 14.78 6.56 8.68
N PRO A 267 15.97 7.20 8.50
CA PRO A 267 16.92 7.06 7.36
C PRO A 267 17.99 5.96 7.53
N ASN A 268 18.01 5.27 8.65
CA ASN A 268 19.10 4.37 9.06
C ASN A 268 18.97 2.94 8.50
N ILE A 269 18.15 2.75 7.45
CA ILE A 269 17.98 1.44 6.83
C ILE A 269 19.28 0.98 6.18
N ASN A 270 19.74 -0.22 6.54
CA ASN A 270 20.96 -0.82 6.03
C ASN A 270 20.67 -1.84 4.90
N ASN A 271 21.76 -2.28 4.23
CA ASN A 271 21.65 -3.25 3.13
C ASN A 271 21.11 -4.63 3.58
N LYS A 272 21.31 -5.03 4.84
CA LYS A 272 20.80 -6.29 5.40
C LYS A 272 19.29 -6.25 5.51
N ASP A 273 18.73 -5.12 5.96
CA ASP A 273 17.28 -4.90 6.02
C ASP A 273 16.64 -4.95 4.64
N ILE A 274 17.24 -4.23 3.67
CA ILE A 274 16.78 -4.22 2.28
C ILE A 274 16.80 -5.64 1.70
N LYS A 275 17.89 -6.40 1.89
CA LYS A 275 17.99 -7.79 1.43
C LYS A 275 16.95 -8.69 2.09
N ARG A 276 16.64 -8.50 3.39
CA ARG A 276 15.61 -9.26 4.12
C ARG A 276 14.24 -9.04 3.50
N ILE A 277 13.84 -7.79 3.28
CA ILE A 277 12.55 -7.44 2.67
C ILE A 277 12.47 -8.01 1.24
N LYS A 278 13.53 -7.84 0.43
CA LYS A 278 13.59 -8.38 -0.93
C LYS A 278 13.42 -9.91 -0.96
N ARG A 279 14.07 -10.65 -0.04
CA ARG A 279 13.95 -12.12 0.04
C ARG A 279 12.51 -12.54 0.40
N LYS A 280 11.89 -11.91 1.41
CA LYS A 280 10.50 -12.20 1.81
C LYS A 280 9.52 -11.98 0.64
N ILE A 281 9.63 -10.84 -0.04
CA ILE A 281 8.75 -10.53 -1.18
C ILE A 281 9.00 -11.49 -2.35
N LYS A 282 10.28 -11.83 -2.65
CA LYS A 282 10.61 -12.79 -3.70
C LYS A 282 10.06 -14.18 -3.40
N PHE A 283 10.17 -14.64 -2.16
CA PHE A 283 9.60 -15.91 -1.71
C PHE A 283 8.07 -15.91 -1.90
N ASN A 284 7.37 -14.89 -1.41
CA ASN A 284 5.92 -14.75 -1.57
C ASN A 284 5.50 -14.65 -3.05
N LEU A 285 6.35 -14.08 -3.91
CA LEU A 285 6.10 -14.05 -5.35
C LEU A 285 6.14 -15.45 -5.98
N VAL A 286 7.09 -16.28 -5.57
CA VAL A 286 7.15 -17.68 -6.02
C VAL A 286 5.91 -18.44 -5.55
N VAL A 287 5.56 -18.35 -4.26
CA VAL A 287 4.37 -18.98 -3.69
C VAL A 287 3.10 -18.51 -4.38
N SER A 288 2.97 -17.22 -4.68
CA SER A 288 1.81 -16.67 -5.38
C SER A 288 1.64 -17.17 -6.82
N LYS A 289 2.73 -17.56 -7.48
CA LYS A 289 2.66 -18.20 -8.80
C LYS A 289 2.24 -19.66 -8.68
N LEU A 290 2.77 -20.36 -7.68
CA LEU A 290 2.48 -21.79 -7.44
C LEU A 290 1.03 -22.03 -7.03
N ILE A 291 0.39 -21.08 -6.35
CA ILE A 291 -1.01 -21.20 -5.92
C ILE A 291 -1.99 -21.39 -7.08
N TYR A 292 -1.62 -20.89 -8.28
CA TYR A 292 -2.44 -21.01 -9.48
C TYR A 292 -2.14 -22.24 -10.32
N LEU A 293 -1.28 -23.17 -9.84
CA LEU A 293 -1.00 -24.45 -10.49
C LEU A 293 -1.93 -25.52 -9.89
N PRO A 294 -2.77 -26.21 -10.72
CA PRO A 294 -3.80 -27.13 -10.23
C PRO A 294 -3.24 -28.27 -9.36
N ILE A 295 -2.08 -28.82 -9.74
CA ILE A 295 -1.45 -29.98 -9.09
C ILE A 295 -0.88 -29.60 -7.71
N ILE A 296 -0.34 -28.39 -7.56
CA ILE A 296 0.41 -27.94 -6.38
C ILE A 296 -0.48 -27.17 -5.41
N ASN A 297 -1.65 -26.73 -5.87
CA ASN A 297 -2.56 -25.86 -5.11
C ASN A 297 -2.87 -26.39 -3.69
N LYS A 298 -3.20 -27.69 -3.55
CA LYS A 298 -3.50 -28.30 -2.23
C LYS A 298 -2.31 -28.19 -1.28
N LEU A 299 -1.10 -28.39 -1.80
CA LEU A 299 0.15 -28.29 -1.03
C LEU A 299 0.46 -26.84 -0.65
N VAL A 300 0.32 -25.91 -1.60
CA VAL A 300 0.53 -24.48 -1.39
C VAL A 300 -0.49 -23.91 -0.41
N LEU A 301 -1.74 -24.32 -0.47
CA LEU A 301 -2.76 -23.92 0.52
C LEU A 301 -2.43 -24.45 1.93
N ARG A 302 -1.79 -25.64 2.06
CA ARG A 302 -1.26 -26.13 3.34
C ARG A 302 -0.06 -25.29 3.81
N LEU A 303 0.87 -24.91 2.91
CA LEU A 303 1.99 -24.02 3.21
C LEU A 303 1.52 -22.62 3.60
N ILE A 304 0.51 -22.08 2.91
CA ILE A 304 -0.14 -20.83 3.30
C ILE A 304 -0.72 -20.93 4.70
N LYS A 305 -1.30 -22.07 5.08
CA LYS A 305 -1.78 -22.30 6.45
C LYS A 305 -0.65 -22.16 7.49
N LYS A 306 0.57 -22.60 7.16
CA LYS A 306 1.74 -22.49 8.04
C LYS A 306 2.29 -21.05 8.05
N ILE A 307 2.41 -20.43 6.88
CA ILE A 307 2.82 -19.01 6.73
C ILE A 307 1.76 -18.09 7.36
N CYS A 308 0.47 -18.39 7.20
CA CYS A 308 -0.60 -17.65 7.84
C CYS A 308 -0.60 -17.75 9.35
N LYS A 309 -0.10 -18.83 9.95
CA LYS A 309 0.11 -18.89 11.39
C LYS A 309 1.28 -17.99 11.87
N GLU A 310 2.30 -17.79 11.04
CA GLU A 310 3.53 -17.07 11.42
C GLU A 310 3.54 -15.58 11.00
N ASP A 311 2.94 -15.24 9.81
CA ASP A 311 2.97 -13.88 9.24
C ASP A 311 1.58 -13.22 9.19
N LEU A 312 0.53 -13.94 9.54
CA LEU A 312 -0.83 -13.47 9.56
C LEU A 312 -1.43 -13.42 10.99
N CYS A 313 -0.68 -13.84 11.98
CA CYS A 313 -1.01 -13.67 13.40
C CYS A 313 -0.47 -12.38 13.97
#